data_36ae7a9b6b2904ab3d32ba46f8886bda
#
_entry.id   36ae7a9b6b2904ab3d32ba46f8886bda
#
_cell.length_a   1.000
_cell.length_b   1.000
_cell.length_c   1.000
_cell.angle_alpha   90.00
_cell.angle_beta   90.00
_cell.angle_gamma   90.00
#
_symmetry.space_group_name_H-M   'P 1'
#
loop_
_entity.id
_entity.type
_entity.pdbx_description
1 polymer ?
#
loop_
_entity_poly.entity_id
_entity_poly.type
_entity_poly.pdbx_seq_one_letter_code
_entity_poly.pdbx_strand_id
1 'polypeptide(L)'
;GQIILFIDEIHTMVGAGKAEGAMDAGNMLKPALARGELHCVGATTLDEYRKFIEKDAALERRFQKVLVEEPSEEDTVAILRGLKERYEVHHGVEITDSAIVAAAKLSQRYITDRQLPDKAIDLIDESGSRIRMEIDSKPEEMDRLERRLIQLKIEREAVKKDKDEASRKRQQKLEDDIAELGGEYADLEE
;
A
#
# COMPACT_ATOMS: atom_id res chain seq x y z
N GLY A 1 -2.84 -33.13 20.05
CA GLY A 1 -2.81 -32.04 19.20
C GLY A 1 -3.53 -30.77 19.69
N GLN A 2 -2.77 -29.81 20.20
CA GLN A 2 -3.29 -28.48 20.52
C GLN A 2 -2.89 -27.42 19.48
N ILE A 3 -2.17 -27.85 18.40
CA ILE A 3 -1.65 -26.97 17.38
C ILE A 3 -2.30 -27.34 16.04
N ILE A 4 -2.80 -26.34 15.33
CA ILE A 4 -3.24 -26.44 13.94
C ILE A 4 -2.16 -25.79 13.09
N LEU A 5 -1.59 -26.54 12.16
CA LEU A 5 -0.60 -26.03 11.22
C LEU A 5 -1.31 -25.41 10.01
N PHE A 6 -1.01 -24.16 9.70
CA PHE A 6 -1.44 -23.54 8.44
C PHE A 6 -0.29 -23.60 7.43
N ILE A 7 -0.59 -24.10 6.23
CA ILE A 7 0.36 -24.18 5.12
C ILE A 7 -0.23 -23.43 3.93
N ASP A 8 0.35 -22.28 3.65
CA ASP A 8 0.01 -21.56 2.43
C ASP A 8 0.65 -22.22 1.22
N GLU A 9 -0.01 -22.12 0.09
CA GLU A 9 0.41 -22.75 -1.18
C GLU A 9 0.83 -24.24 -1.02
N ILE A 10 0.00 -25.02 -0.33
CA ILE A 10 0.30 -26.44 0.00
C ILE A 10 0.66 -27.27 -1.23
N HIS A 11 0.24 -26.88 -2.42
CA HIS A 11 0.58 -27.53 -3.68
C HIS A 11 2.09 -27.51 -3.95
N THR A 12 2.84 -26.52 -3.46
CA THR A 12 4.30 -26.43 -3.63
C THR A 12 5.01 -27.57 -2.91
N MET A 13 4.48 -27.99 -1.76
CA MET A 13 5.03 -29.12 -0.99
C MET A 13 4.72 -30.47 -1.61
N VAL A 14 3.63 -30.56 -2.41
CA VAL A 14 3.20 -31.81 -3.04
C VAL A 14 3.83 -31.99 -4.43
N GLY A 15 4.05 -30.91 -5.15
CA GLY A 15 4.61 -30.88 -6.50
C GLY A 15 6.14 -30.87 -6.58
N ALA A 16 6.82 -30.55 -5.49
CA ALA A 16 8.28 -30.38 -5.47
C ALA A 16 9.11 -31.64 -5.65
N GLY A 17 8.49 -32.82 -5.61
CA GLY A 17 9.17 -34.14 -5.70
C GLY A 17 9.69 -34.53 -7.10
N LYS A 18 9.67 -33.64 -8.09
CA LYS A 18 10.19 -33.95 -9.45
C LYS A 18 11.58 -33.37 -9.74
N ALA A 19 12.19 -32.61 -8.83
CA ALA A 19 13.58 -32.22 -8.94
C ALA A 19 14.44 -33.27 -8.23
N GLU A 20 15.37 -33.93 -8.94
CA GLU A 20 16.33 -34.89 -8.37
C GLU A 20 17.04 -34.24 -7.17
N GLY A 21 16.78 -34.81 -5.97
CA GLY A 21 17.45 -34.44 -4.72
C GLY A 21 16.63 -33.58 -3.72
N ALA A 22 15.44 -33.14 -4.04
CA ALA A 22 14.55 -32.50 -3.05
C ALA A 22 13.78 -33.63 -2.31
N MET A 23 13.96 -33.71 -0.97
CA MET A 23 13.08 -34.53 -0.13
C MET A 23 11.66 -34.06 -0.32
N ASP A 24 10.79 -34.89 -0.85
CA ASP A 24 9.37 -34.62 -1.03
C ASP A 24 8.72 -34.40 0.34
N ALA A 25 8.58 -33.13 0.75
CA ALA A 25 7.95 -32.75 2.00
C ALA A 25 6.51 -33.28 2.10
N GLY A 26 5.83 -33.49 0.96
CA GLY A 26 4.54 -34.14 0.90
C GLY A 26 4.59 -35.56 1.43
N ASN A 27 5.65 -36.31 1.13
CA ASN A 27 5.81 -37.70 1.62
C ASN A 27 6.09 -37.75 3.13
N MET A 28 6.64 -36.68 3.74
CA MET A 28 6.80 -36.61 5.18
C MET A 28 5.48 -36.27 5.89
N LEU A 29 4.64 -35.44 5.28
CA LEU A 29 3.34 -35.01 5.88
C LEU A 29 2.29 -36.15 5.78
N LYS A 30 2.27 -36.90 4.69
CA LYS A 30 1.27 -37.95 4.46
C LYS A 30 1.13 -38.95 5.61
N PRO A 31 2.21 -39.51 6.20
CA PRO A 31 2.10 -40.43 7.33
C PRO A 31 1.52 -39.78 8.59
N ALA A 32 1.93 -38.53 8.90
CA ALA A 32 1.46 -37.81 10.08
C ALA A 32 -0.02 -37.44 9.96
N LEU A 33 -0.45 -37.00 8.76
CA LEU A 33 -1.87 -36.76 8.44
C LEU A 33 -2.68 -38.07 8.52
N ALA A 34 -2.10 -39.21 8.04
CA ALA A 34 -2.77 -40.49 8.07
C ALA A 34 -3.06 -41.01 9.48
N ARG A 35 -2.16 -40.72 10.42
CA ARG A 35 -2.28 -41.15 11.81
C ARG A 35 -3.09 -40.16 12.67
N GLY A 36 -3.55 -39.03 12.09
CA GLY A 36 -4.23 -37.99 12.85
C GLY A 36 -3.34 -37.25 13.85
N GLU A 37 -2.03 -37.35 13.70
CA GLU A 37 -1.04 -36.70 14.57
C GLU A 37 -0.90 -35.20 14.23
N LEU A 38 -1.21 -34.83 12.96
CA LEU A 38 -1.11 -33.50 12.45
C LEU A 38 -2.49 -32.97 12.06
N HIS A 39 -2.89 -31.85 12.68
CA HIS A 39 -4.03 -31.06 12.25
C HIS A 39 -3.51 -29.95 11.36
N CYS A 40 -3.98 -29.90 10.10
CA CYS A 40 -3.44 -29.00 9.10
C CYS A 40 -4.57 -28.33 8.31
N VAL A 41 -4.40 -27.03 8.05
CA VAL A 41 -5.18 -26.25 7.08
C VAL A 41 -4.24 -25.88 5.95
N GLY A 42 -4.53 -26.32 4.74
CA GLY A 42 -3.76 -25.97 3.54
C GLY A 42 -4.53 -24.99 2.66
N ALA A 43 -3.89 -23.93 2.22
CA ALA A 43 -4.44 -23.00 1.23
C ALA A 43 -3.80 -23.24 -0.15
N THR A 44 -4.61 -23.12 -1.19
CA THR A 44 -4.15 -23.22 -2.59
C THR A 44 -5.20 -22.64 -3.54
N THR A 45 -4.86 -22.45 -4.81
CA THR A 45 -5.81 -22.06 -5.84
C THR A 45 -6.57 -23.28 -6.37
N LEU A 46 -7.73 -23.04 -7.00
CA LEU A 46 -8.53 -24.12 -7.62
C LEU A 46 -7.75 -24.87 -8.69
N ASP A 47 -6.96 -24.17 -9.50
CA ASP A 47 -6.20 -24.77 -10.58
C ASP A 47 -5.04 -25.62 -10.07
N GLU A 48 -4.32 -25.12 -9.07
CA GLU A 48 -3.24 -25.87 -8.42
C GLU A 48 -3.78 -27.07 -7.62
N TYR A 49 -4.96 -26.91 -6.97
CA TYR A 49 -5.63 -28.02 -6.32
C TYR A 49 -5.90 -29.16 -7.31
N ARG A 50 -6.55 -28.87 -8.45
CA ARG A 50 -6.84 -29.87 -9.50
C ARG A 50 -5.59 -30.52 -10.07
N LYS A 51 -4.53 -29.73 -10.21
CA LYS A 51 -3.27 -30.16 -10.83
C LYS A 51 -2.41 -31.07 -9.94
N PHE A 52 -2.37 -30.77 -8.64
CA PHE A 52 -1.45 -31.42 -7.71
C PHE A 52 -2.15 -32.19 -6.58
N ILE A 53 -3.17 -31.64 -5.92
CA ILE A 53 -3.77 -32.25 -4.73
C ILE A 53 -4.80 -33.34 -5.13
N GLU A 54 -5.71 -33.02 -6.03
CA GLU A 54 -6.79 -33.94 -6.47
C GLU A 54 -6.25 -35.22 -7.11
N LYS A 55 -5.09 -35.14 -7.75
CA LYS A 55 -4.42 -36.31 -8.36
C LYS A 55 -3.73 -37.21 -7.34
N ASP A 56 -3.49 -36.76 -6.14
CA ASP A 56 -2.91 -37.53 -5.06
C ASP A 56 -4.02 -38.08 -4.12
N ALA A 57 -4.49 -39.28 -4.43
CA ALA A 57 -5.57 -39.91 -3.65
C ALA A 57 -5.27 -40.03 -2.14
N ALA A 58 -3.99 -40.01 -1.75
CA ALA A 58 -3.61 -40.05 -0.34
C ALA A 58 -3.84 -38.74 0.36
N LEU A 59 -3.67 -37.61 -0.30
CA LEU A 59 -3.93 -36.29 0.22
C LEU A 59 -5.42 -35.93 0.12
N GLU A 60 -6.04 -36.18 -1.02
CA GLU A 60 -7.44 -35.87 -1.25
C GLU A 60 -8.38 -36.43 -0.16
N ARG A 61 -8.12 -37.69 0.26
CA ARG A 61 -8.92 -38.36 1.30
C ARG A 61 -8.71 -37.80 2.72
N ARG A 62 -7.71 -36.93 2.93
CA ARG A 62 -7.32 -36.42 4.26
C ARG A 62 -7.64 -34.99 4.47
N PHE A 63 -8.01 -34.26 3.42
CA PHE A 63 -8.41 -32.87 3.49
C PHE A 63 -9.89 -32.72 3.12
N GLN A 64 -10.62 -32.02 4.00
CA GLN A 64 -11.95 -31.52 3.68
C GLN A 64 -11.80 -30.26 2.83
N LYS A 65 -12.43 -30.24 1.66
CA LYS A 65 -12.43 -29.04 0.79
C LYS A 65 -13.32 -27.96 1.37
N VAL A 66 -12.81 -26.75 1.45
CA VAL A 66 -13.55 -25.55 1.80
C VAL A 66 -13.29 -24.51 0.70
N LEU A 67 -14.31 -24.23 -0.10
CA LEU A 67 -14.20 -23.21 -1.13
C LEU A 67 -14.37 -21.82 -0.50
N VAL A 68 -13.40 -20.94 -0.76
CA VAL A 68 -13.46 -19.53 -0.38
C VAL A 68 -13.79 -18.75 -1.66
N GLU A 69 -15.01 -18.24 -1.72
CA GLU A 69 -15.48 -17.45 -2.85
C GLU A 69 -15.11 -15.97 -2.69
N GLU A 70 -15.10 -15.24 -3.80
CA GLU A 70 -14.96 -13.79 -3.79
C GLU A 70 -16.15 -13.18 -3.02
N PRO A 71 -15.91 -12.27 -2.04
CA PRO A 71 -16.99 -11.63 -1.30
C PRO A 71 -17.83 -10.73 -2.22
N SER A 72 -19.09 -10.55 -1.86
CA SER A 72 -19.95 -9.57 -2.53
C SER A 72 -19.45 -8.13 -2.31
N GLU A 73 -19.98 -7.19 -3.08
CA GLU A 73 -19.74 -5.75 -2.88
C GLU A 73 -20.14 -5.31 -1.45
N GLU A 74 -21.27 -5.79 -0.94
CA GLU A 74 -21.75 -5.48 0.40
C GLU A 74 -20.84 -6.06 1.49
N ASP A 75 -20.41 -7.31 1.34
CA ASP A 75 -19.44 -7.93 2.27
C ASP A 75 -18.10 -7.20 2.23
N THR A 76 -17.66 -6.77 1.04
CA THR A 76 -16.42 -6.00 0.88
C THR A 76 -16.51 -4.67 1.63
N VAL A 77 -17.63 -3.94 1.54
CA VAL A 77 -17.85 -2.71 2.31
C VAL A 77 -17.74 -2.98 3.81
N ALA A 78 -18.32 -4.09 4.29
CA ALA A 78 -18.21 -4.48 5.70
C ALA A 78 -16.77 -4.78 6.12
N ILE A 79 -16.01 -5.49 5.28
CA ILE A 79 -14.57 -5.76 5.51
C ILE A 79 -13.78 -4.46 5.57
N LEU A 80 -13.98 -3.55 4.60
CA LEU A 80 -13.28 -2.27 4.54
C LEU A 80 -13.58 -1.38 5.76
N ARG A 81 -14.84 -1.37 6.24
CA ARG A 81 -15.19 -0.68 7.49
C ARG A 81 -14.42 -1.23 8.69
N GLY A 82 -14.23 -2.55 8.74
CA GLY A 82 -13.42 -3.19 9.78
C GLY A 82 -11.91 -2.86 9.71
N LEU A 83 -11.42 -2.51 8.54
CA LEU A 83 -10.01 -2.14 8.30
C LEU A 83 -9.76 -0.63 8.37
N LYS A 84 -10.79 0.19 8.28
CA LYS A 84 -10.75 1.65 8.17
C LYS A 84 -9.76 2.28 9.15
N GLU A 85 -9.93 2.05 10.43
CA GLU A 85 -9.13 2.67 11.49
C GLU A 85 -7.62 2.38 11.31
N ARG A 86 -7.26 1.18 10.85
CA ARG A 86 -5.86 0.81 10.64
C ARG A 86 -5.25 1.60 9.50
N TYR A 87 -5.99 1.80 8.41
CA TYR A 87 -5.52 2.58 7.25
C TYR A 87 -5.48 4.07 7.56
N GLU A 88 -6.45 4.59 8.32
CA GLU A 88 -6.44 5.99 8.81
C GLU A 88 -5.19 6.28 9.64
N VAL A 89 -4.87 5.40 10.58
CA VAL A 89 -3.67 5.53 11.41
C VAL A 89 -2.39 5.39 10.59
N HIS A 90 -2.36 4.43 9.65
CA HIS A 90 -1.18 4.17 8.83
C HIS A 90 -0.82 5.35 7.92
N HIS A 91 -1.80 5.90 7.22
CA HIS A 91 -1.60 7.01 6.29
C HIS A 91 -1.72 8.40 6.93
N GLY A 92 -2.28 8.49 8.15
CA GLY A 92 -2.54 9.78 8.80
C GLY A 92 -3.60 10.61 8.09
N VAL A 93 -4.60 9.96 7.48
CA VAL A 93 -5.70 10.58 6.75
C VAL A 93 -7.05 10.07 7.25
N GLU A 94 -8.11 10.84 7.11
CA GLU A 94 -9.47 10.40 7.40
C GLU A 94 -10.10 9.73 6.18
N ILE A 95 -10.73 8.55 6.38
CA ILE A 95 -11.42 7.79 5.33
C ILE A 95 -12.93 7.86 5.59
N THR A 96 -13.67 8.52 4.71
CA THR A 96 -15.13 8.62 4.84
C THR A 96 -15.83 7.31 4.48
N ASP A 97 -17.03 7.09 5.00
CA ASP A 97 -17.82 5.90 4.63
C ASP A 97 -18.17 5.89 3.13
N SER A 98 -18.41 7.06 2.55
CA SER A 98 -18.62 7.21 1.11
C SER A 98 -17.42 6.78 0.27
N ALA A 99 -16.20 7.02 0.75
CA ALA A 99 -14.97 6.55 0.09
C ALA A 99 -14.87 5.01 0.14
N ILE A 100 -15.22 4.40 1.27
CA ILE A 100 -15.29 2.92 1.41
C ILE A 100 -16.25 2.31 0.41
N VAL A 101 -17.47 2.83 0.33
CA VAL A 101 -18.48 2.37 -0.64
C VAL A 101 -18.02 2.58 -2.07
N ALA A 102 -17.41 3.74 -2.36
CA ALA A 102 -16.85 4.03 -3.68
C ALA A 102 -15.72 3.07 -4.05
N ALA A 103 -14.80 2.75 -3.11
CA ALA A 103 -13.71 1.83 -3.34
C ALA A 103 -14.21 0.43 -3.73
N ALA A 104 -15.21 -0.11 -3.03
CA ALA A 104 -15.81 -1.40 -3.37
C ALA A 104 -16.43 -1.38 -4.77
N LYS A 105 -17.26 -0.37 -5.07
CA LYS A 105 -17.95 -0.24 -6.37
C LYS A 105 -17.00 0.00 -7.54
N LEU A 106 -16.06 0.93 -7.40
CA LEU A 106 -15.15 1.31 -8.48
C LEU A 106 -14.13 0.20 -8.76
N SER A 107 -13.60 -0.45 -7.73
CA SER A 107 -12.70 -1.58 -7.91
C SER A 107 -13.41 -2.74 -8.62
N GLN A 108 -14.64 -3.06 -8.24
CA GLN A 108 -15.41 -4.12 -8.89
C GLN A 108 -15.69 -3.80 -10.36
N ARG A 109 -15.94 -2.53 -10.67
CA ARG A 109 -16.29 -2.11 -12.04
C ARG A 109 -15.10 -1.98 -12.98
N TYR A 110 -13.95 -1.50 -12.47
CA TYR A 110 -12.84 -1.09 -13.31
C TYR A 110 -11.58 -1.96 -13.17
N ILE A 111 -11.43 -2.72 -12.07
CA ILE A 111 -10.30 -3.62 -11.86
C ILE A 111 -10.80 -5.05 -12.08
N THR A 112 -10.43 -5.62 -13.23
CA THR A 112 -10.91 -6.94 -13.69
C THR A 112 -9.91 -8.07 -13.50
N ASP A 113 -8.66 -7.75 -13.26
CA ASP A 113 -7.55 -8.70 -13.11
C ASP A 113 -7.28 -9.12 -11.66
N ARG A 114 -8.04 -8.59 -10.70
CA ARG A 114 -7.96 -8.90 -9.28
C ARG A 114 -9.33 -9.16 -8.68
N GLN A 115 -9.35 -9.85 -7.55
CA GLN A 115 -10.57 -10.21 -6.82
C GLN A 115 -10.84 -9.25 -5.65
N LEU A 116 -12.11 -9.16 -5.23
CA LEU A 116 -12.48 -8.57 -3.94
C LEU A 116 -12.08 -9.53 -2.81
N PRO A 117 -11.72 -9.04 -1.62
CA PRO A 117 -11.69 -7.61 -1.22
C PRO A 117 -10.39 -6.89 -1.62
N ASP A 118 -9.35 -7.60 -2.05
CA ASP A 118 -7.98 -7.09 -2.23
C ASP A 118 -7.93 -5.85 -3.13
N LYS A 119 -8.58 -5.90 -4.30
CA LYS A 119 -8.60 -4.74 -5.23
C LYS A 119 -9.24 -3.48 -4.64
N ALA A 120 -10.18 -3.62 -3.71
CA ALA A 120 -10.79 -2.49 -3.03
C ALA A 120 -9.92 -1.98 -1.87
N ILE A 121 -9.21 -2.88 -1.19
CA ILE A 121 -8.22 -2.54 -0.18
C ILE A 121 -7.06 -1.78 -0.82
N ASP A 122 -6.50 -2.28 -1.93
CA ASP A 122 -5.44 -1.64 -2.69
C ASP A 122 -5.83 -0.21 -3.12
N LEU A 123 -7.08 -0.02 -3.54
CA LEU A 123 -7.57 1.31 -3.95
C LEU A 123 -7.61 2.31 -2.79
N ILE A 124 -7.99 1.86 -1.59
CA ILE A 124 -7.94 2.69 -0.38
C ILE A 124 -6.50 2.99 0.01
N ASP A 125 -5.64 2.00 0.01
CA ASP A 125 -4.24 2.13 0.38
C ASP A 125 -3.49 3.11 -0.53
N GLU A 126 -3.62 2.95 -1.84
CA GLU A 126 -3.03 3.84 -2.85
C GLU A 126 -3.58 5.27 -2.74
N SER A 127 -4.90 5.41 -2.55
CA SER A 127 -5.52 6.73 -2.39
C SER A 127 -5.04 7.43 -1.12
N GLY A 128 -4.95 6.69 -0.01
CA GLY A 128 -4.43 7.21 1.26
C GLY A 128 -2.97 7.65 1.15
N SER A 129 -2.13 6.84 0.52
CA SER A 129 -0.72 7.16 0.25
C SER A 129 -0.58 8.42 -0.59
N ARG A 130 -1.42 8.57 -1.62
CA ARG A 130 -1.39 9.73 -2.51
C ARG A 130 -1.81 11.01 -1.78
N ILE A 131 -2.89 10.97 -1.03
CA ILE A 131 -3.35 12.11 -0.22
C ILE A 131 -2.28 12.50 0.80
N ARG A 132 -1.65 11.54 1.46
CA ARG A 132 -0.56 11.80 2.40
C ARG A 132 0.61 12.49 1.72
N MET A 133 1.01 12.04 0.53
CA MET A 133 2.04 12.72 -0.25
C MET A 133 1.67 14.16 -0.61
N GLU A 134 0.41 14.40 -0.96
CA GLU A 134 -0.09 15.74 -1.28
C GLU A 134 -0.08 16.66 -0.04
N ILE A 135 -0.43 16.14 1.14
CA ILE A 135 -0.37 16.87 2.41
C ILE A 135 1.09 17.20 2.79
N ASP A 136 2.00 16.24 2.63
CA ASP A 136 3.41 16.41 3.02
C ASP A 136 4.24 17.20 1.98
N SER A 137 3.74 17.36 0.75
CA SER A 137 4.42 18.12 -0.29
C SER A 137 4.06 19.60 -0.19
N LYS A 138 5.09 20.46 -0.11
CA LYS A 138 4.87 21.91 -0.23
C LYS A 138 4.20 22.22 -1.59
N PRO A 139 3.17 23.08 -1.64
CA PRO A 139 2.64 23.57 -2.90
C PRO A 139 3.75 24.11 -3.80
N GLU A 140 3.69 23.82 -5.11
CA GLU A 140 4.72 24.23 -6.07
C GLU A 140 4.96 25.75 -6.05
N GLU A 141 3.91 26.53 -5.76
CA GLU A 141 3.99 27.98 -5.59
C GLU A 141 4.85 28.37 -4.38
N MET A 142 4.68 27.70 -3.24
CA MET A 142 5.51 27.95 -2.04
C MET A 142 6.98 27.59 -2.28
N ASP A 143 7.27 26.47 -2.93
CA ASP A 143 8.65 26.07 -3.27
C ASP A 143 9.31 27.11 -4.20
N ARG A 144 8.56 27.60 -5.19
CA ARG A 144 9.02 28.65 -6.12
C ARG A 144 9.30 29.97 -5.41
N LEU A 145 8.42 30.41 -4.52
CA LEU A 145 8.61 31.64 -3.71
C LEU A 145 9.81 31.50 -2.77
N GLU A 146 9.93 30.38 -2.09
CA GLU A 146 11.07 30.11 -1.18
C GLU A 146 12.40 30.17 -1.94
N ARG A 147 12.52 29.51 -3.08
CA ARG A 147 13.73 29.59 -3.93
C ARG A 147 14.03 31.01 -4.38
N ARG A 148 13.02 31.78 -4.74
CA ARG A 148 13.17 33.17 -5.16
C ARG A 148 13.63 34.06 -3.99
N LEU A 149 13.05 33.88 -2.81
CA LEU A 149 13.49 34.57 -1.59
C LEU A 149 14.95 34.27 -1.24
N ILE A 150 15.36 33.00 -1.33
CA ILE A 150 16.76 32.62 -1.10
C ILE A 150 17.68 33.33 -2.09
N GLN A 151 17.32 33.34 -3.38
CA GLN A 151 18.13 34.01 -4.43
C GLN A 151 18.27 35.51 -4.15
N LEU A 152 17.17 36.20 -3.82
CA LEU A 152 17.20 37.65 -3.50
C LEU A 152 18.01 37.94 -2.23
N LYS A 153 17.92 37.10 -1.21
CA LYS A 153 18.73 37.22 0.02
C LYS A 153 20.23 37.08 -0.28
N ILE A 154 20.62 36.12 -1.12
CA ILE A 154 22.01 35.94 -1.55
C ILE A 154 22.48 37.16 -2.34
N GLU A 155 21.69 37.66 -3.28
CA GLU A 155 22.01 38.84 -4.08
C GLU A 155 22.19 40.09 -3.17
N ARG A 156 21.27 40.28 -2.21
CA ARG A 156 21.37 41.37 -1.21
C ARG A 156 22.69 41.30 -0.43
N GLU A 157 23.10 40.12 0.05
CA GLU A 157 24.38 40.01 0.78
C GLU A 157 25.59 40.23 -0.12
N ALA A 158 25.51 39.95 -1.40
CA ALA A 158 26.56 40.27 -2.36
C ALA A 158 26.68 41.77 -2.60
N VAL A 159 25.55 42.46 -2.87
CA VAL A 159 25.50 43.90 -3.13
C VAL A 159 25.86 44.75 -1.90
N LYS A 160 25.59 44.25 -0.67
CA LYS A 160 25.90 44.92 0.59
C LYS A 160 27.41 45.19 0.79
N LYS A 161 28.28 44.46 0.08
CA LYS A 161 29.74 44.62 0.13
C LYS A 161 30.19 45.87 -0.63
N ASP A 162 29.43 46.36 -1.58
CA ASP A 162 29.76 47.49 -2.41
C ASP A 162 29.14 48.77 -1.81
N LYS A 163 29.89 49.90 -1.84
CA LYS A 163 29.50 51.13 -1.16
C LYS A 163 29.08 52.25 -2.10
N ASP A 164 28.99 51.98 -3.40
CA ASP A 164 28.60 52.97 -4.38
C ASP A 164 27.08 53.24 -4.38
N GLU A 165 26.68 54.38 -4.95
CA GLU A 165 25.28 54.83 -4.92
C GLU A 165 24.34 53.90 -5.71
N ALA A 166 24.84 53.25 -6.79
CA ALA A 166 24.09 52.31 -7.56
C ALA A 166 23.76 51.02 -6.74
N SER A 167 24.75 50.54 -5.99
CA SER A 167 24.59 49.38 -5.11
C SER A 167 23.61 49.64 -3.95
N ARG A 168 23.60 50.90 -3.40
CA ARG A 168 22.59 51.25 -2.39
C ARG A 168 21.17 51.27 -2.92
N LYS A 169 20.94 51.79 -4.14
CA LYS A 169 19.64 51.75 -4.79
C LYS A 169 19.20 50.31 -5.11
N ARG A 170 20.14 49.44 -5.53
CA ARG A 170 19.87 48.04 -5.77
C ARG A 170 19.53 47.31 -4.48
N GLN A 171 20.26 47.57 -3.38
CA GLN A 171 19.98 47.00 -2.07
C GLN A 171 18.56 47.35 -1.58
N GLN A 172 18.15 48.62 -1.67
CA GLN A 172 16.82 49.03 -1.26
C GLN A 172 15.75 48.28 -2.06
N LYS A 173 15.90 48.18 -3.38
CA LYS A 173 14.96 47.42 -4.21
C LYS A 173 14.88 45.96 -3.83
N LEU A 174 16.01 45.32 -3.52
CA LEU A 174 16.05 43.93 -3.08
C LEU A 174 15.37 43.74 -1.72
N GLU A 175 15.49 44.69 -0.81
CA GLU A 175 14.79 44.70 0.48
C GLU A 175 13.27 44.82 0.31
N ASP A 176 12.82 45.68 -0.59
CA ASP A 176 11.40 45.83 -0.92
C ASP A 176 10.85 44.53 -1.57
N ASP A 177 11.56 43.95 -2.55
CA ASP A 177 11.18 42.71 -3.22
C ASP A 177 11.14 41.52 -2.23
N ILE A 178 12.09 41.45 -1.28
CA ILE A 178 12.12 40.41 -0.23
C ILE A 178 10.94 40.56 0.74
N ALA A 179 10.58 41.80 1.08
CA ALA A 179 9.44 42.07 1.98
C ALA A 179 8.11 41.67 1.32
N GLU A 180 7.91 42.03 0.04
CA GLU A 180 6.72 41.67 -0.74
C GLU A 180 6.57 40.15 -0.88
N LEU A 181 7.58 39.47 -1.40
CA LEU A 181 7.53 38.00 -1.57
C LEU A 181 7.50 37.23 -0.24
N GLY A 182 8.06 37.83 0.85
CA GLY A 182 7.96 37.28 2.19
C GLY A 182 6.53 37.34 2.75
N GLY A 183 5.79 38.38 2.41
CA GLY A 183 4.37 38.51 2.72
C GLY A 183 3.54 37.46 1.96
N GLU A 184 3.73 37.36 0.64
CA GLU A 184 3.05 36.35 -0.17
C GLU A 184 3.34 34.89 0.32
N TYR A 185 4.56 34.63 0.74
CA TYR A 185 4.92 33.31 1.30
C TYR A 185 4.19 33.04 2.63
N ALA A 186 4.11 34.04 3.51
CA ALA A 186 3.41 33.90 4.79
C ALA A 186 1.90 33.71 4.62
N ASP A 187 1.29 34.41 3.64
CA ASP A 187 -0.14 34.27 3.31
C ASP A 187 -0.49 32.86 2.75
N LEU A 188 0.47 32.15 2.15
CA LEU A 188 0.30 30.77 1.66
C LEU A 188 0.59 29.72 2.74
N GLU A 189 1.22 30.10 3.85
CA GLU A 189 1.54 29.22 4.98
C GLU A 189 0.38 29.15 6.00
N GLU A 190 -0.55 30.12 5.98
CA GLU A 190 -1.78 30.12 6.80
C GLU A 190 -2.89 29.25 6.16
#